data_1d341e71aec4a64099347a59aeb9d9d0
#
_entry.id   1d341e71aec4a64099347a59aeb9d9d0
#
_cell.length_a   1.000
_cell.length_b   1.000
_cell.length_c   1.000
_cell.angle_alpha   90.00
_cell.angle_beta   90.00
_cell.angle_gamma   90.00
#
_symmetry.space_group_name_H-M   'P 1'
#
loop_
_entity.id
_entity.type
_entity.pdbx_description
1 polymer ?
#
loop_
_entity_poly.entity_id
_entity_poly.type
_entity_poly.pdbx_seq_one_letter_code
_entity_poly.pdbx_strand_id
1 'polypeptide(L)'
;MTNDDILKAFLWHISLYAHSPSDQAIHDELVDNARKFIGIDIRMIREGLQFEDVLVLILYDINGQINRCDWYEADKNFKLFDQIASNKRVLGSLLFDRWYKASEAYHRRGLLDKAISCTIQAEKYATGHEMKYIIQMQRGEIESSMKNRYEFSVNSLSAALYEAEQLGDIYVARVYDKLAHMCSLRYAALGMYYLRKAQVIAKRLGDDSIVLENKMARINSYSVLAMRHPQDEKLFLDEAKSILATIDYEKLPMLQNKMYYKELQGKIYFDVEPLIEACRFYESVNSIDEICRMCDAIIEIGVNHNQAAKAKPYIDLYRRIVIKRNKKDVSSELNHINQAEKIINGILAEQAK
;
A
#
# COMPACT_ATOMS: atom_id res chain seq x y z
N MET A 1 -0.33 5.87 37.97
CA MET A 1 -0.84 5.42 36.66
C MET A 1 -0.88 3.91 36.73
N THR A 2 -2.05 3.32 36.60
CA THR A 2 -2.19 1.84 36.64
C THR A 2 -1.77 1.27 35.29
N ASN A 3 -1.45 -0.04 35.24
CA ASN A 3 -1.15 -0.72 33.99
C ASN A 3 -2.30 -0.62 32.98
N ASP A 4 -3.52 -0.57 33.47
CA ASP A 4 -4.74 -0.37 32.70
C ASP A 4 -4.81 1.01 32.05
N ASP A 5 -4.32 2.05 32.74
CA ASP A 5 -4.26 3.41 32.20
C ASP A 5 -3.19 3.50 31.09
N ILE A 6 -2.06 2.80 31.26
CA ILE A 6 -0.99 2.73 30.26
C ILE A 6 -1.51 2.02 29.01
N LEU A 7 -2.19 0.89 29.19
CA LEU A 7 -2.77 0.12 28.08
C LEU A 7 -3.83 0.92 27.32
N LYS A 8 -4.75 1.60 28.05
CA LYS A 8 -5.77 2.45 27.42
C LYS A 8 -5.16 3.61 26.65
N ALA A 9 -4.14 4.28 27.21
CA ALA A 9 -3.41 5.32 26.50
C ALA A 9 -2.71 4.78 25.26
N PHE A 10 -2.12 3.60 25.34
CA PHE A 10 -1.44 2.95 24.23
C PHE A 10 -2.43 2.54 23.13
N LEU A 11 -3.56 1.91 23.46
CA LEU A 11 -4.60 1.56 22.50
C LEU A 11 -5.23 2.81 21.84
N TRP A 12 -5.34 3.91 22.58
CA TRP A 12 -5.79 5.18 22.03
C TRP A 12 -4.77 5.75 21.02
N HIS A 13 -3.48 5.71 21.33
CA HIS A 13 -2.41 6.09 20.39
C HIS A 13 -2.37 5.20 19.15
N ILE A 14 -2.59 3.88 19.29
CA ILE A 14 -2.73 2.97 18.15
C ILE A 14 -3.87 3.40 17.24
N SER A 15 -5.02 3.77 17.79
CA SER A 15 -6.16 4.22 16.99
C SER A 15 -5.85 5.50 16.21
N LEU A 16 -5.11 6.44 16.80
CA LEU A 16 -4.62 7.63 16.12
C LEU A 16 -3.61 7.28 15.01
N TYR A 17 -2.71 6.36 15.27
CA TYR A 17 -1.73 5.90 14.28
C TYR A 17 -2.38 5.19 13.09
N ALA A 18 -3.47 4.44 13.31
CA ALA A 18 -4.24 3.84 12.23
C ALA A 18 -4.79 4.90 11.23
N HIS A 19 -4.92 6.14 11.66
CA HIS A 19 -5.30 7.28 10.82
C HIS A 19 -4.11 8.05 10.21
N SER A 20 -2.88 7.79 10.68
CA SER A 20 -1.64 8.42 10.18
C SER A 20 -0.49 7.40 10.09
N PRO A 21 -0.61 6.36 9.24
CA PRO A 21 0.35 5.24 9.21
C PRO A 21 1.76 5.62 8.70
N SER A 22 1.97 6.84 8.27
CA SER A 22 3.22 7.31 7.66
C SER A 22 4.14 8.09 8.62
N ASP A 23 3.73 8.32 9.86
CA ASP A 23 4.60 8.97 10.84
C ASP A 23 5.49 7.93 11.53
N GLN A 24 6.70 7.75 10.99
CA GLN A 24 7.67 6.76 11.48
C GLN A 24 8.10 7.02 12.92
N ALA A 25 8.19 8.27 13.36
CA ALA A 25 8.60 8.60 14.73
C ALA A 25 7.54 8.16 15.74
N ILE A 26 6.26 8.44 15.45
CA ILE A 26 5.13 7.95 16.26
C ILE A 26 5.08 6.43 16.23
N HIS A 27 5.30 5.82 15.05
CA HIS A 27 5.34 4.37 14.91
C HIS A 27 6.45 3.76 15.77
N ASP A 28 7.67 4.27 15.71
CA ASP A 28 8.82 3.72 16.43
C ASP A 28 8.64 3.86 17.95
N GLU A 29 8.11 5.00 18.41
CA GLU A 29 7.76 5.21 19.82
C GLU A 29 6.71 4.19 20.29
N LEU A 30 5.67 3.96 19.48
CA LEU A 30 4.62 2.98 19.80
C LEU A 30 5.13 1.55 19.79
N VAL A 31 6.02 1.19 18.85
CA VAL A 31 6.66 -0.14 18.79
C VAL A 31 7.57 -0.35 19.99
N ASP A 32 8.37 0.65 20.37
CA ASP A 32 9.24 0.58 21.54
C ASP A 32 8.44 0.46 22.83
N ASN A 33 7.32 1.20 22.95
CA ASN A 33 6.41 1.08 24.07
C ASN A 33 5.73 -0.29 24.10
N ALA A 34 5.31 -0.83 22.93
CA ALA A 34 4.76 -2.18 22.83
C ALA A 34 5.79 -3.25 23.21
N ARG A 35 7.04 -3.13 22.77
CA ARG A 35 8.13 -4.04 23.14
C ARG A 35 8.45 -3.97 24.62
N LYS A 36 8.51 -2.79 25.20
CA LYS A 36 8.66 -2.61 26.66
C LYS A 36 7.50 -3.23 27.40
N PHE A 37 6.28 -3.06 26.89
CA PHE A 37 5.05 -3.57 27.49
C PHE A 37 4.93 -5.09 27.34
N ILE A 38 5.23 -5.64 26.16
CA ILE A 38 5.29 -7.10 25.89
C ILE A 38 6.52 -7.72 26.55
N GLY A 39 7.67 -7.01 26.59
CA GLY A 39 8.92 -7.49 27.21
C GLY A 39 8.94 -7.36 28.71
N ILE A 40 8.12 -6.48 29.27
CA ILE A 40 8.05 -6.29 30.74
C ILE A 40 7.28 -7.44 31.38
N ASP A 41 6.31 -8.07 30.67
CA ASP A 41 5.61 -9.09 31.43
C ASP A 41 4.70 -10.10 30.70
N ILE A 42 5.24 -11.21 30.33
CA ILE A 42 4.57 -12.49 30.53
C ILE A 42 4.05 -12.64 31.99
N ARG A 43 4.59 -11.92 32.98
CA ARG A 43 4.12 -11.88 34.38
C ARG A 43 2.96 -10.92 34.58
N MET A 44 2.89 -9.79 33.85
CA MET A 44 1.74 -8.87 33.88
C MET A 44 0.47 -9.47 33.27
N ILE A 45 0.60 -10.43 32.33
CA ILE A 45 -0.54 -11.24 31.85
C ILE A 45 -1.20 -11.99 33.03
N ARG A 46 -0.46 -12.26 34.10
CA ARG A 46 -0.99 -12.87 35.33
C ARG A 46 -1.64 -11.89 36.29
N GLU A 47 -1.37 -10.57 36.14
CA GLU A 47 -1.72 -9.57 37.13
C GLU A 47 -2.82 -8.56 36.71
N GLY A 48 -3.40 -8.68 35.47
CA GLY A 48 -4.51 -7.79 35.11
C GLY A 48 -4.71 -7.45 33.65
N LEU A 49 -3.76 -7.76 32.75
CA LEU A 49 -4.01 -7.68 31.29
C LEU A 49 -4.79 -8.90 30.83
N GLN A 50 -5.86 -8.66 30.09
CA GLN A 50 -6.54 -9.74 29.40
C GLN A 50 -5.64 -10.23 28.24
N PHE A 51 -5.62 -11.53 27.98
CA PHE A 51 -4.75 -12.08 26.92
C PHE A 51 -5.09 -11.55 25.52
N GLU A 52 -6.33 -11.13 25.31
CA GLU A 52 -6.79 -10.46 24.10
C GLU A 52 -6.03 -9.14 23.85
N ASP A 53 -5.78 -8.37 24.89
CA ASP A 53 -5.04 -7.10 24.79
C ASP A 53 -3.59 -7.34 24.32
N VAL A 54 -2.99 -8.43 24.82
CA VAL A 54 -1.65 -8.84 24.38
C VAL A 54 -1.64 -9.25 22.91
N LEU A 55 -2.67 -9.96 22.45
CA LEU A 55 -2.82 -10.33 21.04
C LEU A 55 -2.99 -9.10 20.14
N VAL A 56 -3.75 -8.09 20.58
CA VAL A 56 -3.89 -6.81 19.88
C VAL A 56 -2.52 -6.11 19.74
N LEU A 57 -1.73 -6.06 20.82
CA LEU A 57 -0.39 -5.43 20.80
C LEU A 57 0.56 -6.17 19.84
N ILE A 58 0.53 -7.50 19.82
CA ILE A 58 1.32 -8.31 18.89
C ILE A 58 0.92 -8.02 17.44
N LEU A 59 -0.38 -7.94 17.14
CA LEU A 59 -0.87 -7.62 15.79
C LEU A 59 -0.44 -6.22 15.36
N TYR A 60 -0.42 -5.28 16.29
CA TYR A 60 0.06 -3.94 16.01
C TYR A 60 1.56 -3.93 15.68
N ASP A 61 2.40 -4.62 16.48
CA ASP A 61 3.84 -4.73 16.22
C ASP A 61 4.10 -5.43 14.86
N ILE A 62 3.34 -6.49 14.55
CA ILE A 62 3.37 -7.16 13.24
C ILE A 62 3.10 -6.14 12.11
N ASN A 63 2.10 -5.29 12.27
CA ASN A 63 1.79 -4.28 11.25
C ASN A 63 2.97 -3.34 10.98
N GLY A 64 3.63 -2.88 12.04
CA GLY A 64 4.83 -2.06 11.93
C GLY A 64 5.99 -2.79 11.25
N GLN A 65 6.19 -4.06 11.59
CA GLN A 65 7.24 -4.90 11.02
C GLN A 65 6.99 -5.17 9.51
N ILE A 66 5.73 -5.40 9.12
CA ILE A 66 5.33 -5.53 7.72
C ILE A 66 5.69 -4.25 6.94
N ASN A 67 5.38 -3.08 7.48
CA ASN A 67 5.66 -1.80 6.83
C ASN A 67 7.17 -1.55 6.66
N ARG A 68 8.00 -2.02 7.59
CA ARG A 68 9.47 -1.93 7.50
C ARG A 68 10.12 -3.09 6.77
N CYS A 69 9.34 -4.05 6.25
CA CYS A 69 9.83 -5.31 5.67
C CYS A 69 10.75 -6.11 6.62
N ASP A 70 10.50 -6.02 7.92
CA ASP A 70 11.19 -6.80 8.95
C ASP A 70 10.53 -8.18 9.10
N TRP A 71 10.73 -9.01 8.09
CA TRP A 71 10.05 -10.30 7.96
C TRP A 71 10.41 -11.29 9.06
N TYR A 72 11.64 -11.22 9.57
CA TYR A 72 12.10 -12.11 10.62
C TYR A 72 11.32 -11.88 11.93
N GLU A 73 11.22 -10.63 12.36
CA GLU A 73 10.46 -10.28 13.55
C GLU A 73 8.95 -10.46 13.35
N ALA A 74 8.43 -10.16 12.15
CA ALA A 74 7.02 -10.44 11.84
C ALA A 74 6.69 -11.94 11.95
N ASP A 75 7.51 -12.82 11.35
CA ASP A 75 7.31 -14.27 11.43
C ASP A 75 7.43 -14.79 12.88
N LYS A 76 8.31 -14.20 13.68
CA LYS A 76 8.44 -14.50 15.12
C LYS A 76 7.20 -14.10 15.90
N ASN A 77 6.66 -12.91 15.63
CA ASN A 77 5.46 -12.41 16.29
C ASN A 77 4.18 -13.15 15.85
N PHE A 78 4.09 -13.60 14.59
CA PHE A 78 3.01 -14.51 14.19
C PHE A 78 3.04 -15.83 14.97
N LYS A 79 4.23 -16.41 15.18
CA LYS A 79 4.38 -17.61 16.01
C LYS A 79 4.01 -17.37 17.47
N LEU A 80 4.42 -16.22 18.02
CA LEU A 80 4.08 -15.82 19.39
C LEU A 80 2.56 -15.68 19.56
N PHE A 81 1.89 -15.01 18.61
CA PHE A 81 0.43 -14.92 18.57
C PHE A 81 -0.20 -16.32 18.61
N ASP A 82 0.22 -17.21 17.69
CA ASP A 82 -0.33 -18.56 17.57
C ASP A 82 -0.08 -19.38 18.85
N GLN A 83 1.06 -19.23 19.52
CA GLN A 83 1.38 -19.89 20.80
C GLN A 83 0.47 -19.42 21.92
N ILE A 84 0.21 -18.10 22.03
CA ILE A 84 -0.68 -17.54 23.05
C ILE A 84 -2.14 -17.95 22.77
N ALA A 85 -2.53 -17.95 21.50
CA ALA A 85 -3.88 -18.29 21.06
C ALA A 85 -4.21 -19.79 21.17
N SER A 86 -3.21 -20.70 21.10
CA SER A 86 -3.41 -22.15 20.91
C SER A 86 -4.22 -22.84 22.00
N ASN A 87 -4.16 -22.33 23.23
CA ASN A 87 -4.80 -22.93 24.41
C ASN A 87 -5.96 -22.12 24.97
N LYS A 88 -6.46 -21.15 24.20
CA LYS A 88 -7.50 -20.22 24.66
C LYS A 88 -8.57 -20.00 23.60
N ARG A 89 -9.77 -19.66 24.04
CA ARG A 89 -10.84 -19.24 23.13
C ARG A 89 -10.58 -17.78 22.73
N VAL A 90 -10.05 -17.58 21.53
CA VAL A 90 -9.74 -16.26 20.96
C VAL A 90 -10.97 -15.71 20.23
N LEU A 91 -11.17 -14.40 20.29
CA LEU A 91 -12.19 -13.70 19.52
C LEU A 91 -11.97 -13.90 18.01
N GLY A 92 -13.05 -14.17 17.28
CA GLY A 92 -12.97 -14.35 15.83
C GLY A 92 -12.38 -13.16 15.09
N SER A 93 -12.62 -11.93 15.56
CA SER A 93 -12.02 -10.71 15.00
C SER A 93 -10.49 -10.71 15.08
N LEU A 94 -9.89 -11.14 16.20
CA LEU A 94 -8.44 -11.23 16.35
C LEU A 94 -7.83 -12.30 15.44
N LEU A 95 -8.54 -13.42 15.23
CA LEU A 95 -8.12 -14.44 14.27
C LEU A 95 -8.25 -13.95 12.83
N PHE A 96 -9.29 -13.17 12.52
CA PHE A 96 -9.42 -12.49 11.25
C PHE A 96 -8.22 -11.57 11.00
N ASP A 97 -7.91 -10.67 11.93
CA ASP A 97 -6.82 -9.71 11.81
C ASP A 97 -5.46 -10.41 11.67
N ARG A 98 -5.22 -11.46 12.43
CA ARG A 98 -4.00 -12.28 12.35
C ARG A 98 -3.81 -12.84 10.94
N TRP A 99 -4.85 -13.43 10.35
CA TRP A 99 -4.76 -14.01 9.01
C TRP A 99 -4.73 -12.95 7.92
N TYR A 100 -5.45 -11.85 8.09
CA TYR A 100 -5.39 -10.70 7.21
C TYR A 100 -3.98 -10.11 7.16
N LYS A 101 -3.35 -9.85 8.31
CA LYS A 101 -1.96 -9.37 8.38
C LYS A 101 -0.95 -10.36 7.80
N ALA A 102 -1.15 -11.65 7.98
CA ALA A 102 -0.31 -12.65 7.34
C ALA A 102 -0.46 -12.63 5.80
N SER A 103 -1.67 -12.43 5.29
CA SER A 103 -1.89 -12.29 3.84
C SER A 103 -1.15 -11.06 3.28
N GLU A 104 -1.19 -9.94 3.99
CA GLU A 104 -0.48 -8.71 3.63
C GLU A 104 1.04 -8.95 3.61
N ALA A 105 1.60 -9.56 4.68
CA ALA A 105 3.01 -9.88 4.77
C ALA A 105 3.49 -10.79 3.62
N TYR A 106 2.75 -11.84 3.33
CA TYR A 106 3.09 -12.75 2.23
C TYR A 106 2.91 -12.10 0.85
N HIS A 107 1.89 -11.25 0.68
CA HIS A 107 1.71 -10.48 -0.56
C HIS A 107 2.91 -9.58 -0.85
N ARG A 108 3.34 -8.78 0.13
CA ARG A 108 4.50 -7.89 -0.01
C ARG A 108 5.81 -8.65 -0.26
N ARG A 109 5.94 -9.88 0.26
CA ARG A 109 7.08 -10.78 -0.01
C ARG A 109 7.00 -11.47 -1.38
N GLY A 110 5.93 -11.27 -2.15
CA GLY A 110 5.69 -11.95 -3.42
C GLY A 110 5.33 -13.43 -3.29
N LEU A 111 4.99 -13.90 -2.08
CA LEU A 111 4.56 -15.28 -1.80
C LEU A 111 3.04 -15.41 -2.02
N LEU A 112 2.59 -15.16 -3.26
CA LEU A 112 1.20 -14.91 -3.60
C LEU A 112 0.25 -16.07 -3.25
N ASP A 113 0.68 -17.33 -3.47
CA ASP A 113 -0.13 -18.51 -3.11
C ASP A 113 -0.36 -18.61 -1.60
N LYS A 114 0.66 -18.28 -0.79
CA LYS A 114 0.53 -18.22 0.66
C LYS A 114 -0.38 -17.08 1.08
N ALA A 115 -0.26 -15.92 0.42
CA ALA A 115 -1.12 -14.77 0.68
C ALA A 115 -2.60 -15.12 0.42
N ILE A 116 -2.93 -15.75 -0.70
CA ILE A 116 -4.29 -16.25 -0.98
C ILE A 116 -4.74 -17.25 0.08
N SER A 117 -3.89 -18.22 0.46
CA SER A 117 -4.24 -19.18 1.51
C SER A 117 -4.59 -18.49 2.82
N CYS A 118 -3.88 -17.42 3.18
CA CYS A 118 -4.19 -16.62 4.36
C CYS A 118 -5.50 -15.86 4.23
N THR A 119 -5.86 -15.33 3.04
CA THR A 119 -7.18 -14.70 2.84
C THR A 119 -8.32 -15.70 3.05
N ILE A 120 -8.16 -16.95 2.60
CA ILE A 120 -9.14 -18.03 2.81
C ILE A 120 -9.28 -18.36 4.30
N GLN A 121 -8.20 -18.33 5.07
CA GLN A 121 -8.28 -18.52 6.53
C GLN A 121 -8.96 -17.34 7.21
N ALA A 122 -8.62 -16.08 6.84
CA ALA A 122 -9.28 -14.89 7.38
C ALA A 122 -10.79 -14.92 7.12
N GLU A 123 -11.21 -15.31 5.91
CA GLU A 123 -12.62 -15.37 5.52
C GLU A 123 -13.47 -16.26 6.44
N LYS A 124 -12.90 -17.32 7.04
CA LYS A 124 -13.61 -18.18 8.00
C LYS A 124 -14.04 -17.45 9.27
N TYR A 125 -13.37 -16.37 9.60
CA TYR A 125 -13.63 -15.54 10.76
C TYR A 125 -14.28 -14.21 10.42
N ALA A 126 -14.49 -13.92 9.13
CA ALA A 126 -15.13 -12.69 8.67
C ALA A 126 -16.60 -12.68 9.06
N THR A 127 -16.96 -11.81 10.00
CA THR A 127 -18.33 -11.57 10.42
C THR A 127 -18.80 -10.19 9.97
N GLY A 128 -19.99 -10.13 9.37
CA GLY A 128 -20.51 -8.86 8.85
C GLY A 128 -19.89 -8.44 7.53
N HIS A 129 -20.45 -7.36 6.96
CA HIS A 129 -20.11 -6.87 5.64
C HIS A 129 -18.71 -6.23 5.58
N GLU A 130 -18.29 -5.54 6.65
CA GLU A 130 -17.00 -4.84 6.69
C GLU A 130 -15.80 -5.79 6.55
N MET A 131 -15.74 -6.86 7.35
CA MET A 131 -14.66 -7.84 7.28
C MET A 131 -14.65 -8.56 5.93
N LYS A 132 -15.84 -8.88 5.39
CA LYS A 132 -15.96 -9.50 4.06
C LYS A 132 -15.48 -8.55 2.96
N TYR A 133 -15.86 -7.28 3.02
CA TYR A 133 -15.36 -6.25 2.14
C TYR A 133 -13.83 -6.17 2.17
N ILE A 134 -13.23 -6.04 3.36
CA ILE A 134 -11.78 -5.93 3.54
C ILE A 134 -11.07 -7.14 2.92
N ILE A 135 -11.53 -8.36 3.19
CA ILE A 135 -10.85 -9.56 2.70
C ILE A 135 -11.00 -9.76 1.20
N GLN A 136 -12.13 -9.38 0.61
CA GLN A 136 -12.34 -9.46 -0.83
C GLN A 136 -11.51 -8.40 -1.57
N MET A 137 -11.38 -7.19 -1.02
CA MET A 137 -10.47 -6.16 -1.53
C MET A 137 -9.02 -6.65 -1.53
N GLN A 138 -8.55 -7.21 -0.42
CA GLN A 138 -7.20 -7.77 -0.29
C GLN A 138 -6.95 -8.92 -1.27
N ARG A 139 -7.93 -9.83 -1.42
CA ARG A 139 -7.85 -10.94 -2.38
C ARG A 139 -7.73 -10.41 -3.81
N GLY A 140 -8.54 -9.45 -4.18
CA GLY A 140 -8.48 -8.81 -5.50
C GLY A 140 -7.11 -8.19 -5.79
N GLU A 141 -6.48 -7.56 -4.81
CA GLU A 141 -5.12 -7.01 -4.94
C GLU A 141 -4.06 -8.10 -5.14
N ILE A 142 -4.12 -9.17 -4.34
CA ILE A 142 -3.17 -10.30 -4.48
C ILE A 142 -3.32 -10.95 -5.85
N GLU A 143 -4.55 -11.23 -6.27
CA GLU A 143 -4.84 -11.87 -7.57
C GLU A 143 -4.41 -10.99 -8.74
N SER A 144 -4.48 -9.65 -8.59
CA SER A 144 -3.99 -8.71 -9.59
C SER A 144 -2.48 -8.82 -9.83
N SER A 145 -1.75 -9.19 -8.79
CA SER A 145 -0.30 -9.40 -8.82
C SER A 145 0.09 -10.77 -9.38
N MET A 146 -0.87 -11.67 -9.58
CA MET A 146 -0.63 -13.01 -10.09
C MET A 146 -0.78 -13.06 -11.62
N LYS A 147 0.17 -13.71 -12.27
CA LYS A 147 0.12 -13.91 -13.72
C LYS A 147 -1.16 -14.70 -14.11
N ASN A 148 -1.89 -14.17 -15.10
CA ASN A 148 -3.13 -14.79 -15.63
C ASN A 148 -4.31 -14.89 -14.64
N ARG A 149 -4.33 -14.08 -13.55
CA ARG A 149 -5.40 -14.06 -12.55
C ARG A 149 -6.29 -12.82 -12.62
N TYR A 150 -6.27 -12.08 -13.72
CA TYR A 150 -7.06 -10.86 -13.89
C TYR A 150 -8.56 -11.07 -13.62
N GLU A 151 -9.15 -12.13 -14.18
CA GLU A 151 -10.59 -12.42 -14.02
C GLU A 151 -10.93 -12.73 -12.55
N PHE A 152 -10.05 -13.44 -11.83
CA PHE A 152 -10.23 -13.73 -10.42
C PHE A 152 -10.19 -12.43 -9.61
N SER A 153 -9.25 -11.53 -9.91
CA SER A 153 -9.18 -10.23 -9.27
C SER A 153 -10.46 -9.40 -9.47
N VAL A 154 -10.99 -9.37 -10.70
CA VAL A 154 -12.25 -8.67 -10.98
C VAL A 154 -13.41 -9.32 -10.23
N ASN A 155 -13.46 -10.66 -10.12
CA ASN A 155 -14.48 -11.36 -9.37
C ASN A 155 -14.41 -11.04 -7.87
N SER A 156 -13.21 -11.05 -7.27
CA SER A 156 -13.02 -10.69 -5.86
C SER A 156 -13.43 -9.23 -5.61
N LEU A 157 -13.05 -8.29 -6.48
CA LEU A 157 -13.47 -6.89 -6.37
C LEU A 157 -14.98 -6.73 -6.59
N SER A 158 -15.61 -7.53 -7.43
CA SER A 158 -17.07 -7.54 -7.60
C SER A 158 -17.77 -8.06 -6.34
N ALA A 159 -17.21 -9.08 -5.68
CA ALA A 159 -17.69 -9.53 -4.39
C ALA A 159 -17.52 -8.44 -3.31
N ALA A 160 -16.38 -7.72 -3.33
CA ALA A 160 -16.19 -6.56 -2.45
C ALA A 160 -17.23 -5.47 -2.70
N LEU A 161 -17.63 -5.24 -3.97
CA LEU A 161 -18.66 -4.27 -4.32
C LEU A 161 -20.01 -4.63 -3.69
N TYR A 162 -20.41 -5.90 -3.73
CA TYR A 162 -21.62 -6.37 -3.09
C TYR A 162 -21.64 -6.06 -1.58
N GLU A 163 -20.52 -6.33 -0.88
CA GLU A 163 -20.39 -6.02 0.54
C GLU A 163 -20.37 -4.51 0.79
N ALA A 164 -19.69 -3.75 -0.09
CA ALA A 164 -19.60 -2.29 -0.01
C ALA A 164 -20.96 -1.60 -0.14
N GLU A 165 -21.87 -2.14 -0.96
CA GLU A 165 -23.25 -1.63 -1.11
C GLU A 165 -24.04 -1.69 0.20
N GLN A 166 -23.71 -2.62 1.10
CA GLN A 166 -24.30 -2.73 2.43
C GLN A 166 -23.66 -1.78 3.46
N LEU A 167 -22.45 -1.29 3.18
CA LEU A 167 -21.70 -0.40 4.06
C LEU A 167 -21.89 1.08 3.73
N GLY A 168 -22.18 1.39 2.46
CA GLY A 168 -22.47 2.73 1.98
C GLY A 168 -21.53 3.24 0.90
N ASP A 169 -21.87 4.41 0.39
CA ASP A 169 -21.30 5.01 -0.82
C ASP A 169 -19.77 5.19 -0.79
N ILE A 170 -19.17 5.44 0.38
CA ILE A 170 -17.72 5.60 0.52
C ILE A 170 -17.01 4.30 0.11
N TYR A 171 -17.48 3.18 0.61
CA TYR A 171 -16.92 1.86 0.29
C TYR A 171 -17.11 1.51 -1.18
N VAL A 172 -18.29 1.82 -1.72
CA VAL A 172 -18.61 1.61 -3.15
C VAL A 172 -17.68 2.43 -4.04
N ALA A 173 -17.43 3.70 -3.72
CA ALA A 173 -16.51 4.56 -4.48
C ALA A 173 -15.09 3.96 -4.52
N ARG A 174 -14.59 3.49 -3.38
CA ARG A 174 -13.26 2.86 -3.26
C ARG A 174 -13.14 1.58 -4.10
N VAL A 175 -14.19 0.75 -4.13
CA VAL A 175 -14.18 -0.45 -5.00
C VAL A 175 -14.16 -0.04 -6.48
N TYR A 176 -14.95 0.95 -6.88
CA TYR A 176 -14.93 1.43 -8.26
C TYR A 176 -13.58 2.03 -8.66
N ASP A 177 -12.90 2.77 -7.77
CA ASP A 177 -11.54 3.27 -8.03
C ASP A 177 -10.55 2.12 -8.23
N LYS A 178 -10.67 1.04 -7.44
CA LYS A 178 -9.83 -0.15 -7.58
C LYS A 178 -10.11 -0.93 -8.86
N LEU A 179 -11.38 -1.14 -9.19
CA LEU A 179 -11.81 -1.74 -10.45
C LEU A 179 -11.35 -0.91 -11.66
N ALA A 180 -11.42 0.42 -11.55
CA ALA A 180 -10.95 1.32 -12.59
C ALA A 180 -9.45 1.12 -12.85
N HIS A 181 -8.64 1.13 -11.80
CA HIS A 181 -7.19 0.88 -11.92
C HIS A 181 -6.90 -0.48 -12.57
N MET A 182 -7.52 -1.53 -12.08
CA MET A 182 -7.36 -2.88 -12.59
C MET A 182 -7.75 -3.01 -14.06
N CYS A 183 -8.91 -2.47 -14.43
CA CYS A 183 -9.40 -2.55 -15.80
C CYS A 183 -8.57 -1.68 -16.76
N SER A 184 -8.06 -0.54 -16.31
CA SER A 184 -7.20 0.34 -17.12
C SER A 184 -5.93 -0.35 -17.63
N LEU A 185 -5.46 -1.38 -16.95
CA LEU A 185 -4.30 -2.18 -17.37
C LEU A 185 -4.58 -2.98 -18.66
N ARG A 186 -5.84 -3.30 -18.98
CA ARG A 186 -6.22 -4.17 -20.13
C ARG A 186 -7.31 -3.58 -21.03
N TYR A 187 -8.29 -2.90 -20.45
CA TYR A 187 -9.51 -2.47 -21.13
C TYR A 187 -9.81 -1.01 -20.82
N ALA A 188 -9.29 -0.08 -21.64
CA ALA A 188 -9.45 1.36 -21.43
C ALA A 188 -10.90 1.79 -21.20
N ALA A 189 -11.83 1.32 -22.04
CA ALA A 189 -13.23 1.69 -21.95
C ALA A 189 -13.87 1.26 -20.61
N LEU A 190 -13.50 0.08 -20.10
CA LEU A 190 -14.02 -0.42 -18.83
C LEU A 190 -13.38 0.32 -17.63
N GLY A 191 -12.09 0.63 -17.70
CA GLY A 191 -11.42 1.48 -16.73
C GLY A 191 -12.10 2.86 -16.63
N MET A 192 -12.34 3.49 -17.77
CA MET A 192 -13.05 4.78 -17.85
C MET A 192 -14.48 4.71 -17.30
N TYR A 193 -15.20 3.61 -17.56
CA TYR A 193 -16.53 3.41 -17.00
C TYR A 193 -16.51 3.42 -15.47
N TYR A 194 -15.61 2.65 -14.84
CA TYR A 194 -15.53 2.61 -13.39
C TYR A 194 -15.05 3.93 -12.79
N LEU A 195 -14.10 4.65 -13.43
CA LEU A 195 -13.70 5.99 -13.01
C LEU A 195 -14.90 6.97 -12.94
N ARG A 196 -15.77 6.92 -13.94
CA ARG A 196 -16.98 7.75 -13.96
C ARG A 196 -17.95 7.37 -12.84
N LYS A 197 -18.10 6.07 -12.56
CA LYS A 197 -18.95 5.59 -11.45
C LYS A 197 -18.44 6.10 -10.10
N ALA A 198 -17.14 5.93 -9.82
CA ALA A 198 -16.52 6.44 -8.59
C ALA A 198 -16.68 7.97 -8.47
N GLN A 199 -16.46 8.72 -9.57
CA GLN A 199 -16.60 10.18 -9.60
C GLN A 199 -18.01 10.66 -9.25
N VAL A 200 -19.05 10.00 -9.79
CA VAL A 200 -20.45 10.37 -9.52
C VAL A 200 -20.75 10.22 -8.03
N ILE A 201 -20.29 9.12 -7.43
CA ILE A 201 -20.51 8.86 -6.00
C ILE A 201 -19.73 9.87 -5.15
N ALA A 202 -18.44 10.08 -5.43
CA ALA A 202 -17.61 11.04 -4.68
C ALA A 202 -18.21 12.46 -4.71
N LYS A 203 -18.69 12.91 -5.87
CA LYS A 203 -19.37 14.20 -5.98
C LYS A 203 -20.69 14.27 -5.19
N ARG A 204 -21.45 13.17 -5.16
CA ARG A 204 -22.71 13.09 -4.40
C ARG A 204 -22.49 13.15 -2.91
N LEU A 205 -21.44 12.50 -2.43
CA LEU A 205 -21.06 12.51 -1.01
C LEU A 205 -20.65 13.90 -0.53
N GLY A 206 -20.02 14.71 -1.40
CA GLY A 206 -19.61 16.08 -1.09
C GLY A 206 -18.52 16.16 0.00
N ASP A 207 -17.93 15.04 0.41
CA ASP A 207 -16.83 14.99 1.35
C ASP A 207 -15.53 15.31 0.61
N ASP A 208 -14.84 16.37 1.05
CA ASP A 208 -13.61 16.84 0.39
C ASP A 208 -12.50 15.80 0.37
N SER A 209 -12.40 14.94 1.39
CA SER A 209 -11.43 13.87 1.47
C SER A 209 -11.70 12.81 0.40
N ILE A 210 -12.95 12.37 0.27
CA ILE A 210 -13.37 11.38 -0.73
C ILE A 210 -13.22 11.94 -2.15
N VAL A 211 -13.56 13.20 -2.35
CA VAL A 211 -13.38 13.88 -3.64
C VAL A 211 -11.91 13.96 -4.00
N LEU A 212 -11.03 14.23 -3.04
CA LEU A 212 -9.59 14.27 -3.23
C LEU A 212 -9.02 12.87 -3.56
N GLU A 213 -9.40 11.84 -2.77
CA GLU A 213 -9.02 10.44 -3.05
C GLU A 213 -9.40 10.04 -4.48
N ASN A 214 -10.63 10.32 -4.90
CA ASN A 214 -11.10 10.01 -6.25
C ASN A 214 -10.36 10.82 -7.33
N LYS A 215 -10.05 12.11 -7.12
CA LYS A 215 -9.23 12.89 -8.05
C LYS A 215 -7.85 12.24 -8.24
N MET A 216 -7.17 11.87 -7.16
CA MET A 216 -5.85 11.25 -7.21
C MET A 216 -5.90 9.86 -7.89
N ALA A 217 -6.91 9.03 -7.57
CA ALA A 217 -7.12 7.74 -8.23
C ALA A 217 -7.34 7.89 -9.74
N ARG A 218 -8.11 8.89 -10.16
CA ARG A 218 -8.34 9.20 -11.59
C ARG A 218 -7.07 9.61 -12.30
N ILE A 219 -6.25 10.49 -11.70
CA ILE A 219 -4.97 10.89 -12.28
C ILE A 219 -4.07 9.66 -12.48
N ASN A 220 -3.96 8.81 -11.46
CA ASN A 220 -3.17 7.58 -11.55
C ASN A 220 -3.69 6.65 -12.65
N SER A 221 -4.99 6.44 -12.75
CA SER A 221 -5.58 5.59 -13.79
C SER A 221 -5.39 6.18 -15.19
N TYR A 222 -5.49 7.49 -15.37
CA TYR A 222 -5.19 8.15 -16.64
C TYR A 222 -3.70 8.02 -17.02
N SER A 223 -2.78 8.10 -16.06
CA SER A 223 -1.35 7.86 -16.35
C SER A 223 -1.09 6.42 -16.83
N VAL A 224 -1.77 5.43 -16.23
CA VAL A 224 -1.72 4.03 -16.68
C VAL A 224 -2.31 3.87 -18.09
N LEU A 225 -3.45 4.52 -18.37
CA LEU A 225 -4.08 4.50 -19.69
C LEU A 225 -3.15 5.10 -20.75
N ALA A 226 -2.48 6.21 -20.45
CA ALA A 226 -1.51 6.83 -21.35
C ALA A 226 -0.37 5.86 -21.71
N MET A 227 0.21 5.19 -20.72
CA MET A 227 1.28 4.20 -20.96
C MET A 227 0.81 2.99 -21.77
N ARG A 228 -0.42 2.52 -21.57
CA ARG A 228 -0.95 1.30 -22.20
C ARG A 228 -1.59 1.52 -23.57
N HIS A 229 -1.96 2.75 -23.87
CA HIS A 229 -2.65 3.14 -25.11
C HIS A 229 -1.93 4.35 -25.76
N PRO A 230 -0.73 4.15 -26.34
CA PRO A 230 0.09 5.24 -26.89
C PRO A 230 -0.61 6.10 -27.95
N GLN A 231 -1.57 5.53 -28.69
CA GLN A 231 -2.37 6.25 -29.67
C GLN A 231 -3.23 7.38 -29.06
N ASP A 232 -3.61 7.22 -27.79
CA ASP A 232 -4.46 8.16 -27.05
C ASP A 232 -3.71 8.81 -25.86
N GLU A 233 -2.38 8.65 -25.81
CA GLU A 233 -1.50 9.13 -24.72
C GLU A 233 -1.78 10.59 -24.37
N LYS A 234 -1.76 11.45 -25.37
CA LYS A 234 -1.97 12.89 -25.19
C LYS A 234 -3.32 13.19 -24.55
N LEU A 235 -4.39 12.51 -24.99
CA LEU A 235 -5.74 12.68 -24.44
C LEU A 235 -5.76 12.35 -22.95
N PHE A 236 -5.21 11.22 -22.58
CA PHE A 236 -5.20 10.76 -21.18
C PHE A 236 -4.31 11.65 -20.30
N LEU A 237 -3.16 12.10 -20.79
CA LEU A 237 -2.31 13.03 -20.05
C LEU A 237 -2.95 14.42 -19.89
N ASP A 238 -3.64 14.93 -20.89
CA ASP A 238 -4.33 16.22 -20.80
C ASP A 238 -5.46 16.17 -19.78
N GLU A 239 -6.23 15.06 -19.73
CA GLU A 239 -7.22 14.83 -18.68
C GLU A 239 -6.59 14.74 -17.28
N ALA A 240 -5.48 14.00 -17.14
CA ALA A 240 -4.75 13.90 -15.87
C ALA A 240 -4.27 15.26 -15.38
N LYS A 241 -3.65 16.07 -16.28
CA LYS A 241 -3.17 17.43 -15.99
C LYS A 241 -4.31 18.36 -15.60
N SER A 242 -5.45 18.28 -16.30
CA SER A 242 -6.64 19.07 -15.98
C SER A 242 -7.14 18.77 -14.55
N ILE A 243 -7.18 17.51 -14.14
CA ILE A 243 -7.59 17.14 -12.79
C ILE A 243 -6.55 17.60 -11.76
N LEU A 244 -5.24 17.38 -12.01
CA LEU A 244 -4.17 17.78 -11.10
C LEU A 244 -4.21 19.28 -10.82
N ALA A 245 -4.47 20.10 -11.82
CA ALA A 245 -4.59 21.56 -11.70
C ALA A 245 -5.74 22.00 -10.77
N THR A 246 -6.73 21.13 -10.50
CA THR A 246 -7.82 21.41 -9.56
C THR A 246 -7.48 21.07 -8.10
N ILE A 247 -6.31 20.52 -7.83
CA ILE A 247 -5.86 20.14 -6.49
C ILE A 247 -4.98 21.25 -5.94
N ASP A 248 -5.38 21.87 -4.85
CA ASP A 248 -4.58 22.85 -4.14
C ASP A 248 -3.55 22.12 -3.25
N TYR A 249 -2.31 22.08 -3.71
CA TYR A 249 -1.21 21.39 -3.02
C TYR A 249 -1.00 21.85 -1.57
N GLU A 250 -1.14 23.17 -1.32
CA GLU A 250 -0.91 23.72 0.01
C GLU A 250 -1.99 23.30 1.02
N LYS A 251 -3.21 23.03 0.54
CA LYS A 251 -4.32 22.57 1.37
C LYS A 251 -4.40 21.06 1.55
N LEU A 252 -3.44 20.30 0.99
CA LEU A 252 -3.42 18.85 1.21
C LEU A 252 -3.22 18.53 2.69
N PRO A 253 -4.10 17.69 3.29
CA PRO A 253 -4.22 17.58 4.74
C PRO A 253 -3.01 16.88 5.40
N MET A 254 -2.33 16.01 4.66
CA MET A 254 -1.21 15.21 5.18
C MET A 254 -0.01 15.27 4.25
N LEU A 255 1.19 15.17 4.84
CA LEU A 255 2.44 15.14 4.09
C LEU A 255 2.48 13.96 3.09
N GLN A 256 1.90 12.83 3.45
CA GLN A 256 1.76 11.67 2.55
C GLN A 256 0.94 12.02 1.30
N ASN A 257 -0.17 12.76 1.45
CA ASN A 257 -0.96 13.20 0.31
C ASN A 257 -0.17 14.16 -0.58
N LYS A 258 0.66 15.04 0.02
CA LYS A 258 1.58 15.92 -0.72
C LYS A 258 2.61 15.11 -1.52
N MET A 259 3.16 14.05 -0.93
CA MET A 259 4.12 13.19 -1.62
C MET A 259 3.45 12.36 -2.73
N TYR A 260 2.24 11.87 -2.51
CA TYR A 260 1.49 11.20 -3.56
C TYR A 260 1.11 12.15 -4.71
N TYR A 261 0.77 13.41 -4.40
CA TYR A 261 0.60 14.44 -5.43
C TYR A 261 1.89 14.65 -6.25
N LYS A 262 3.06 14.73 -5.59
CA LYS A 262 4.36 14.84 -6.26
C LYS A 262 4.66 13.65 -7.17
N GLU A 263 4.34 12.44 -6.70
CA GLU A 263 4.44 11.23 -7.54
C GLU A 263 3.61 11.35 -8.81
N LEU A 264 2.34 11.72 -8.68
CA LEU A 264 1.44 11.88 -9.81
C LEU A 264 1.92 13.01 -10.74
N GLN A 265 2.38 14.13 -10.18
CA GLN A 265 2.96 15.23 -10.92
C GLN A 265 4.15 14.76 -11.78
N GLY A 266 5.11 14.05 -11.16
CA GLY A 266 6.28 13.55 -11.88
C GLY A 266 5.90 12.62 -13.03
N LYS A 267 4.96 11.71 -12.81
CA LYS A 267 4.50 10.76 -13.83
C LYS A 267 3.82 11.43 -15.03
N ILE A 268 2.94 12.41 -14.80
CA ILE A 268 2.16 13.03 -15.88
C ILE A 268 2.92 14.13 -16.64
N TYR A 269 3.96 14.73 -16.02
CA TYR A 269 4.82 15.71 -16.67
C TYR A 269 6.15 15.12 -17.15
N PHE A 270 6.39 13.83 -16.89
CA PHE A 270 7.67 13.16 -17.19
C PHE A 270 8.86 13.88 -16.56
N ASP A 271 8.72 14.32 -15.31
CA ASP A 271 9.74 15.04 -14.56
C ASP A 271 10.17 14.22 -13.32
N VAL A 272 11.47 13.93 -13.21
CA VAL A 272 12.01 13.15 -12.10
C VAL A 272 12.09 13.93 -10.79
N GLU A 273 12.12 15.27 -10.79
CA GLU A 273 12.31 16.07 -9.56
C GLU A 273 11.18 15.84 -8.53
N PRO A 274 9.87 15.88 -8.90
CA PRO A 274 8.82 15.58 -7.96
C PRO A 274 8.89 14.15 -7.42
N LEU A 275 9.31 13.19 -8.25
CA LEU A 275 9.50 11.80 -7.84
C LEU A 275 10.66 11.63 -6.86
N ILE A 276 11.76 12.38 -7.08
CA ILE A 276 12.90 12.40 -6.18
C ILE A 276 12.51 12.96 -4.82
N GLU A 277 11.72 14.01 -4.77
CA GLU A 277 11.19 14.58 -3.53
C GLU A 277 10.35 13.57 -2.77
N ALA A 278 9.42 12.89 -3.47
CA ALA A 278 8.60 11.83 -2.89
C ALA A 278 9.45 10.63 -2.42
N CYS A 279 10.45 10.22 -3.20
CA CYS A 279 11.35 9.13 -2.85
C CYS A 279 12.10 9.40 -1.54
N ARG A 280 12.67 10.60 -1.38
CA ARG A 280 13.38 11.01 -0.15
C ARG A 280 12.47 10.98 1.08
N PHE A 281 11.22 11.40 0.93
CA PHE A 281 10.24 11.28 2.00
C PHE A 281 10.00 9.81 2.35
N TYR A 282 9.75 8.94 1.37
CA TYR A 282 9.53 7.52 1.63
C TYR A 282 10.76 6.83 2.22
N GLU A 283 11.99 7.28 1.87
CA GLU A 283 13.21 6.83 2.55
C GLU A 283 13.22 7.24 4.03
N SER A 284 12.83 8.48 4.35
CA SER A 284 12.82 8.98 5.74
C SER A 284 11.85 8.22 6.65
N VAL A 285 10.75 7.73 6.09
CA VAL A 285 9.74 6.91 6.80
C VAL A 285 9.94 5.40 6.57
N ASN A 286 11.03 5.00 5.89
CA ASN A 286 11.40 3.62 5.58
C ASN A 286 10.28 2.80 4.92
N SER A 287 9.53 3.42 3.99
CA SER A 287 8.42 2.81 3.26
C SER A 287 8.90 2.10 2.01
N ILE A 288 9.30 0.84 2.18
CA ILE A 288 10.07 0.06 1.21
C ILE A 288 9.38 -0.08 -0.16
N ASP A 289 8.08 -0.36 -0.19
CA ASP A 289 7.36 -0.56 -1.45
C ASP A 289 7.22 0.74 -2.24
N GLU A 290 6.98 1.86 -1.56
CA GLU A 290 6.94 3.18 -2.16
C GLU A 290 8.30 3.61 -2.70
N ILE A 291 9.39 3.33 -1.97
CA ILE A 291 10.76 3.59 -2.46
C ILE A 291 11.01 2.81 -3.75
N CYS A 292 10.70 1.50 -3.79
CA CYS A 292 10.83 0.71 -5.01
C CYS A 292 10.05 1.33 -6.17
N ARG A 293 8.80 1.69 -5.94
CA ARG A 293 7.92 2.28 -6.95
C ARG A 293 8.44 3.63 -7.45
N MET A 294 8.99 4.48 -6.55
CA MET A 294 9.60 5.75 -6.94
C MET A 294 10.89 5.54 -7.75
N CYS A 295 11.78 4.65 -7.30
CA CYS A 295 13.00 4.35 -8.04
C CYS A 295 12.72 3.86 -9.47
N ASP A 296 11.74 2.95 -9.61
CA ASP A 296 11.33 2.43 -10.92
C ASP A 296 10.84 3.56 -11.83
N ALA A 297 9.93 4.41 -11.35
CA ALA A 297 9.42 5.55 -12.12
C ALA A 297 10.50 6.59 -12.45
N ILE A 298 11.43 6.90 -11.52
CA ILE A 298 12.55 7.81 -11.76
C ILE A 298 13.47 7.27 -12.88
N ILE A 299 13.77 5.98 -12.83
CA ILE A 299 14.64 5.32 -13.81
C ILE A 299 13.95 5.30 -15.18
N GLU A 300 12.67 4.91 -15.25
CA GLU A 300 11.90 4.86 -16.49
C GLU A 300 11.83 6.23 -17.16
N ILE A 301 11.46 7.28 -16.42
CA ILE A 301 11.40 8.64 -16.95
C ILE A 301 12.80 9.15 -17.30
N GLY A 302 13.80 8.86 -16.48
CA GLY A 302 15.17 9.24 -16.73
C GLY A 302 15.73 8.71 -18.05
N VAL A 303 15.41 7.45 -18.37
CA VAL A 303 15.77 6.80 -19.64
C VAL A 303 15.02 7.43 -20.82
N ASN A 304 13.71 7.59 -20.71
CA ASN A 304 12.84 7.93 -21.84
C ASN A 304 12.75 9.43 -22.13
N HIS A 305 13.08 10.31 -21.15
CA HIS A 305 12.88 11.75 -21.25
C HIS A 305 14.17 12.57 -21.00
N ASN A 306 15.33 12.01 -21.36
CA ASN A 306 16.63 12.69 -21.31
C ASN A 306 17.04 13.23 -19.92
N GLN A 307 16.66 12.52 -18.84
CA GLN A 307 16.99 12.88 -17.45
C GLN A 307 17.89 11.82 -16.78
N ALA A 308 18.71 11.12 -17.58
CA ALA A 308 19.56 10.01 -17.15
C ALA A 308 20.51 10.37 -15.99
N ALA A 309 21.10 11.56 -16.01
CA ALA A 309 22.01 12.02 -14.96
C ALA A 309 21.34 12.10 -13.58
N LYS A 310 20.06 12.54 -13.52
CA LYS A 310 19.28 12.62 -12.29
C LYS A 310 18.80 11.24 -11.83
N ALA A 311 18.51 10.33 -12.75
CA ALA A 311 18.03 8.99 -12.46
C ALA A 311 19.15 8.04 -11.97
N LYS A 312 20.40 8.25 -12.42
CA LYS A 312 21.53 7.36 -12.13
C LYS A 312 21.71 7.01 -10.64
N PRO A 313 21.64 7.93 -9.67
CA PRO A 313 21.81 7.61 -8.24
C PRO A 313 20.74 6.63 -7.70
N TYR A 314 19.56 6.58 -8.33
CA TYR A 314 18.44 5.75 -7.90
C TYR A 314 18.53 4.29 -8.33
N ILE A 315 19.45 3.96 -9.25
CA ILE A 315 19.74 2.57 -9.66
C ILE A 315 20.27 1.77 -8.46
N ASP A 316 21.27 2.31 -7.76
CA ASP A 316 21.87 1.63 -6.60
C ASP A 316 20.92 1.58 -5.40
N LEU A 317 20.14 2.65 -5.20
CA LEU A 317 19.09 2.65 -4.20
C LEU A 317 18.07 1.55 -4.49
N TYR A 318 17.56 1.48 -5.71
CA TYR A 318 16.57 0.47 -6.13
C TYR A 318 17.10 -0.95 -5.92
N ARG A 319 18.35 -1.21 -6.34
CA ARG A 319 19.00 -2.51 -6.16
C ARG A 319 19.06 -2.93 -4.68
N ARG A 320 19.50 -2.03 -3.80
CA ARG A 320 19.57 -2.28 -2.35
C ARG A 320 18.19 -2.57 -1.76
N ILE A 321 17.18 -1.81 -2.16
CA ILE A 321 15.83 -1.94 -1.62
C ILE A 321 15.12 -3.20 -2.13
N VAL A 322 15.30 -3.58 -3.39
CA VAL A 322 14.77 -4.84 -3.96
C VAL A 322 15.35 -6.04 -3.21
N ILE A 323 16.65 -6.04 -2.91
CA ILE A 323 17.30 -7.09 -2.11
C ILE A 323 16.73 -7.10 -0.68
N LYS A 324 16.59 -5.93 -0.04
CA LYS A 324 16.03 -5.81 1.32
C LYS A 324 14.59 -6.32 1.40
N ARG A 325 13.80 -6.10 0.36
CA ARG A 325 12.40 -6.56 0.29
C ARG A 325 12.26 -8.08 0.30
N ASN A 326 13.33 -8.82 -0.01
CA ASN A 326 13.44 -10.28 0.03
C ASN A 326 12.23 -11.00 -0.59
N LYS A 327 11.82 -10.58 -1.79
CA LYS A 327 10.81 -11.29 -2.58
C LYS A 327 11.34 -12.66 -3.03
N LYS A 328 10.42 -13.59 -3.23
CA LYS A 328 10.71 -14.96 -3.67
C LYS A 328 11.53 -15.02 -4.98
N ASP A 329 11.29 -14.07 -5.88
CA ASP A 329 12.03 -13.94 -7.15
C ASP A 329 12.35 -12.48 -7.43
N VAL A 330 13.55 -12.09 -7.04
CA VAL A 330 14.11 -10.76 -7.35
C VAL A 330 14.91 -10.74 -8.64
N SER A 331 15.12 -11.89 -9.27
CA SER A 331 15.97 -12.03 -10.46
C SER A 331 15.45 -11.18 -11.62
N SER A 332 14.14 -11.17 -11.83
CA SER A 332 13.51 -10.35 -12.88
C SER A 332 13.69 -8.85 -12.63
N GLU A 333 13.49 -8.39 -11.39
CA GLU A 333 13.66 -6.99 -11.01
C GLU A 333 15.14 -6.57 -11.10
N LEU A 334 16.07 -7.40 -10.64
CA LEU A 334 17.50 -7.14 -10.77
C LEU A 334 17.96 -7.09 -12.23
N ASN A 335 17.43 -7.98 -13.08
CA ASN A 335 17.72 -7.94 -14.52
C ASN A 335 17.19 -6.65 -15.15
N HIS A 336 16.00 -6.20 -14.80
CA HIS A 336 15.44 -4.93 -15.24
C HIS A 336 16.35 -3.75 -14.82
N ILE A 337 16.77 -3.70 -13.55
CA ILE A 337 17.68 -2.67 -13.02
C ILE A 337 19.01 -2.68 -13.77
N ASN A 338 19.60 -3.85 -14.02
CA ASN A 338 20.87 -3.98 -14.75
C ASN A 338 20.76 -3.54 -16.20
N GLN A 339 19.63 -3.78 -16.88
CA GLN A 339 19.36 -3.30 -18.22
C GLN A 339 19.23 -1.76 -18.24
N ALA A 340 18.46 -1.20 -17.31
CA ALA A 340 18.29 0.25 -17.18
C ALA A 340 19.63 0.95 -16.90
N GLU A 341 20.48 0.37 -16.07
CA GLU A 341 21.83 0.88 -15.79
C GLU A 341 22.69 0.97 -17.05
N LYS A 342 22.69 -0.08 -17.88
CA LYS A 342 23.42 -0.08 -19.15
C LYS A 342 22.94 1.03 -20.09
N ILE A 343 21.60 1.22 -20.18
CA ILE A 343 21.02 2.26 -21.01
C ILE A 343 21.40 3.65 -20.50
N ILE A 344 21.25 3.91 -19.20
CA ILE A 344 21.61 5.19 -18.57
C ILE A 344 23.10 5.50 -18.77
N ASN A 345 24.00 4.55 -18.56
CA ASN A 345 25.43 4.76 -18.78
C ASN A 345 25.75 5.01 -20.27
N GLY A 346 25.04 4.37 -21.21
CA GLY A 346 25.13 4.64 -22.64
C GLY A 346 24.73 6.09 -22.98
N ILE A 347 23.56 6.54 -22.51
CA ILE A 347 23.07 7.91 -22.70
C ILE A 347 24.08 8.95 -22.18
N LEU A 348 24.59 8.74 -20.96
CA LEU A 348 25.55 9.65 -20.33
C LEU A 348 26.89 9.70 -21.09
N ALA A 349 27.34 8.56 -21.62
CA ALA A 349 28.55 8.49 -22.43
C ALA A 349 28.39 9.23 -23.78
N GLU A 350 27.19 9.23 -24.37
CA GLU A 350 26.88 10.00 -25.58
C GLU A 350 26.77 11.50 -25.31
N GLN A 351 26.21 11.89 -24.18
CA GLN A 351 26.10 13.30 -23.76
C GLN A 351 27.46 13.93 -23.38
N ALA A 352 28.44 13.11 -23.05
CA ALA A 352 29.82 13.57 -22.72
C ALA A 352 30.72 13.75 -23.94
N LYS A 353 30.28 13.37 -25.14
CA LYS A 353 30.98 13.58 -26.43
C LYS A 353 30.61 14.91 -27.07
#